data_5cf83e5c93b5033e95b3db4954cdaff9
#
_entry.id   5cf83e5c93b5033e95b3db4954cdaff9
#
_cell.length_a   1.000
_cell.length_b   1.000
_cell.length_c   1.000
_cell.angle_alpha   90.00
_cell.angle_beta   90.00
_cell.angle_gamma   90.00
#
_symmetry.space_group_name_H-M   'P 1'
#
loop_
_entity.id
_entity.type
_entity.pdbx_description
1 polymer ?
#
loop_
_entity_poly.entity_id
_entity_poly.type
_entity_poly.pdbx_seq_one_letter_code
_entity_poly.pdbx_strand_id
1 'polypeptide(L)'
;MWANFADFLGMTADHRDELGAHVSAAGGVQHAPARAHEIGSVVLQLFTKQPSRWAEPKIDDDTTRAFQAERERYDVAVAGAHDSYLINLSSPDRRLWRMSQRSFEAELRRCARLSLDFLVTHPGNATDGDYEAGLERNARGVTESLEAVEGPTGVLLELTAGSGTSVGATFENLQIIIEGIGEGQRHRVGVCFDTCHAYSAGYDLVEDYDSVWAAFDEIIGMDRLGLIHMNDSKHAFDSRKDRHETIGEGTLGTEPFRRIVLDERLARVPKVLETPKGDEGVAADRANLALLRGFRSG
;
A
#
# COMPACT_ATOMS: atom_id res chain seq x y z
N MET A 1 7.74 -8.09 -20.68
CA MET A 1 6.57 -8.36 -19.81
C MET A 1 7.14 -8.88 -18.51
N TRP A 2 6.83 -8.24 -17.38
CA TRP A 2 7.31 -8.64 -16.06
C TRP A 2 6.66 -9.97 -15.68
N ALA A 3 7.40 -10.88 -15.06
CA ALA A 3 6.88 -12.19 -14.68
C ALA A 3 5.90 -12.09 -13.49
N ASN A 4 6.09 -11.06 -12.62
CA ASN A 4 5.21 -10.73 -11.50
C ASN A 4 5.41 -9.27 -11.10
N PHE A 5 4.57 -8.73 -10.22
CA PHE A 5 4.65 -7.34 -9.78
C PHE A 5 5.90 -7.04 -8.92
N ALA A 6 6.44 -8.02 -8.22
CA ALA A 6 7.71 -7.87 -7.51
C ALA A 6 8.87 -7.62 -8.48
N ASP A 7 8.88 -8.28 -9.66
CA ASP A 7 9.85 -7.99 -10.73
C ASP A 7 9.66 -6.59 -11.30
N PHE A 8 8.40 -6.14 -11.42
CA PHE A 8 8.07 -4.75 -11.81
C PHE A 8 8.66 -3.74 -10.81
N LEU A 9 8.59 -4.03 -9.51
CA LEU A 9 9.18 -3.20 -8.44
C LEU A 9 10.72 -3.33 -8.34
N GLY A 10 11.36 -4.12 -9.19
CA GLY A 10 12.80 -4.34 -9.15
C GLY A 10 13.27 -5.20 -7.98
N MET A 11 12.38 -5.92 -7.30
CA MET A 11 12.72 -6.85 -6.23
C MET A 11 13.43 -8.07 -6.81
N THR A 12 14.73 -8.17 -6.59
CA THR A 12 15.53 -9.30 -7.04
C THR A 12 15.65 -10.37 -5.94
N ALA A 13 16.03 -11.58 -6.32
CA ALA A 13 16.25 -12.69 -5.37
C ALA A 13 17.35 -12.40 -4.32
N ASP A 14 18.20 -11.41 -4.57
CA ASP A 14 19.27 -11.00 -3.66
C ASP A 14 18.85 -10.01 -2.57
N HIS A 15 17.61 -9.51 -2.57
CA HIS A 15 17.08 -8.67 -1.50
C HIS A 15 16.95 -9.49 -0.22
N ARG A 16 17.80 -9.19 0.75
CA ARG A 16 17.91 -9.93 2.01
C ARG A 16 16.84 -9.55 3.04
N ASP A 17 16.20 -8.39 2.86
CA ASP A 17 15.18 -7.86 3.75
C ASP A 17 14.15 -7.07 2.95
N GLU A 18 12.89 -7.39 3.13
CA GLU A 18 11.75 -6.72 2.48
C GLU A 18 10.87 -5.96 3.48
N LEU A 19 11.39 -5.74 4.70
CA LEU A 19 10.64 -5.12 5.78
C LEU A 19 10.88 -3.61 5.85
N GLY A 20 9.83 -2.87 6.08
CA GLY A 20 9.87 -1.43 6.21
C GLY A 20 8.69 -0.82 6.94
N ALA A 21 8.58 0.49 6.88
CA ALA A 21 7.49 1.22 7.52
C ALA A 21 7.07 2.46 6.72
N HIS A 22 5.86 2.91 6.98
CA HIS A 22 5.40 4.22 6.57
C HIS A 22 6.07 5.29 7.43
N VAL A 23 6.96 6.07 6.82
CA VAL A 23 7.76 7.08 7.52
C VAL A 23 7.26 8.51 7.27
N SER A 24 7.53 9.39 8.22
CA SER A 24 7.12 10.80 8.13
C SER A 24 7.89 11.55 7.03
N ALA A 25 7.18 12.33 6.23
CA ALA A 25 7.74 13.31 5.30
C ALA A 25 7.82 14.74 5.88
N ALA A 26 7.68 14.91 7.20
CA ALA A 26 7.74 16.20 7.83
C ALA A 26 9.08 16.92 7.57
N GLY A 27 9.02 18.20 7.19
CA GLY A 27 10.21 18.97 6.80
C GLY A 27 10.64 18.78 5.35
N GLY A 28 9.99 17.88 4.61
CA GLY A 28 10.24 17.57 3.20
C GLY A 28 10.47 16.09 2.94
N VAL A 29 10.02 15.63 1.77
CA VAL A 29 10.11 14.21 1.37
C VAL A 29 11.55 13.70 1.30
N GLN A 30 12.51 14.56 1.02
CA GLN A 30 13.94 14.21 0.95
C GLN A 30 14.52 13.66 2.26
N HIS A 31 13.82 13.84 3.39
CA HIS A 31 14.24 13.30 4.69
C HIS A 31 13.70 11.90 4.97
N ALA A 32 12.79 11.39 4.14
CA ALA A 32 12.19 10.07 4.35
C ALA A 32 13.19 8.90 4.27
N PRO A 33 14.16 8.86 3.32
CA PRO A 33 15.14 7.77 3.30
C PRO A 33 16.02 7.71 4.55
N ALA A 34 16.44 8.86 5.09
CA ALA A 34 17.20 8.91 6.35
C ALA A 34 16.39 8.36 7.54
N ARG A 35 15.08 8.66 7.58
CA ARG A 35 14.17 8.14 8.62
C ARG A 35 13.92 6.64 8.49
N ALA A 36 13.82 6.14 7.25
CA ALA A 36 13.76 4.70 7.01
C ALA A 36 15.02 4.00 7.51
N HIS A 37 16.18 4.54 7.19
CA HIS A 37 17.46 4.02 7.68
C HIS A 37 17.55 4.06 9.20
N GLU A 38 17.07 5.13 9.84
CA GLU A 38 17.07 5.27 11.30
C GLU A 38 16.33 4.12 12.01
N ILE A 39 15.25 3.61 11.42
CA ILE A 39 14.50 2.46 11.95
C ILE A 39 15.04 1.11 11.43
N GLY A 40 16.09 1.11 10.62
CA GLY A 40 16.67 -0.09 10.02
C GLY A 40 15.83 -0.64 8.86
N SER A 41 15.05 0.19 8.19
CA SER A 41 14.18 -0.19 7.06
C SER A 41 14.90 -0.02 5.74
N VAL A 42 14.72 -0.99 4.82
CA VAL A 42 15.15 -0.91 3.41
C VAL A 42 13.97 -0.71 2.45
N VAL A 43 12.76 -0.76 2.96
CA VAL A 43 11.52 -0.44 2.26
C VAL A 43 10.88 0.77 2.92
N LEU A 44 10.49 1.78 2.17
CA LEU A 44 9.78 2.91 2.75
C LEU A 44 8.48 3.21 2.00
N GLN A 45 7.49 3.65 2.75
CA GLN A 45 6.29 4.31 2.26
C GLN A 45 6.19 5.69 2.92
N LEU A 46 5.63 6.65 2.19
CA LEU A 46 5.42 8.00 2.71
C LEU A 46 4.17 8.64 2.11
N PHE A 47 3.71 9.74 2.70
CA PHE A 47 2.80 10.65 2.02
C PHE A 47 3.60 11.72 1.27
N THR A 48 3.31 11.92 -0.03
CA THR A 48 3.95 12.97 -0.84
C THR A 48 3.35 14.35 -0.58
N LYS A 49 2.27 14.42 0.18
CA LYS A 49 1.58 15.64 0.64
C LYS A 49 0.91 15.44 1.99
N GLN A 50 0.31 16.50 2.54
CA GLN A 50 -0.57 16.38 3.71
C GLN A 50 -1.81 15.56 3.35
N PRO A 51 -2.03 14.35 3.93
CA PRO A 51 -3.05 13.41 3.45
C PRO A 51 -4.50 13.86 3.69
N SER A 52 -4.73 14.83 4.56
CA SER A 52 -6.05 15.40 4.85
C SER A 52 -6.33 16.75 4.14
N ARG A 53 -5.52 17.15 3.16
CA ARG A 53 -5.68 18.41 2.43
C ARG A 53 -5.64 18.23 0.93
N TRP A 54 -6.45 19.00 0.20
CA TRP A 54 -6.48 19.03 -1.27
C TRP A 54 -5.32 19.81 -1.89
N ALA A 55 -4.52 20.50 -1.09
CA ALA A 55 -3.38 21.25 -1.60
C ALA A 55 -2.33 20.30 -2.21
N GLU A 56 -1.86 20.65 -3.40
CA GLU A 56 -0.88 19.86 -4.16
C GLU A 56 0.49 20.57 -4.12
N PRO A 57 1.41 20.13 -3.25
CA PRO A 57 2.74 20.71 -3.18
C PRO A 57 3.51 20.41 -4.45
N LYS A 58 4.37 21.33 -4.84
CA LYS A 58 5.34 21.13 -5.91
C LYS A 58 6.63 20.55 -5.31
N ILE A 59 7.14 19.52 -5.94
CA ILE A 59 8.47 18.99 -5.68
C ILE A 59 9.40 19.56 -6.75
N ASP A 60 10.37 20.35 -6.35
CA ASP A 60 11.36 20.94 -7.25
C ASP A 60 12.51 19.98 -7.55
N ASP A 61 13.41 20.39 -8.45
CA ASP A 61 14.53 19.56 -8.87
C ASP A 61 15.56 19.35 -7.74
N ASP A 62 15.72 20.32 -6.85
CA ASP A 62 16.65 20.20 -5.72
C ASP A 62 16.13 19.16 -4.72
N THR A 63 14.85 19.21 -4.36
CA THR A 63 14.19 18.21 -3.52
C THR A 63 14.27 16.81 -4.15
N THR A 64 14.03 16.71 -5.46
CA THR A 64 14.12 15.44 -6.21
C THR A 64 15.53 14.85 -6.12
N ARG A 65 16.55 15.65 -6.42
CA ARG A 65 17.95 15.19 -6.35
C ARG A 65 18.34 14.79 -4.92
N ALA A 66 17.92 15.58 -3.93
CA ALA A 66 18.19 15.28 -2.53
C ALA A 66 17.54 13.96 -2.10
N PHE A 67 16.27 13.71 -2.47
CA PHE A 67 15.59 12.45 -2.17
C PHE A 67 16.32 11.25 -2.79
N GLN A 68 16.68 11.34 -4.08
CA GLN A 68 17.35 10.26 -4.80
C GLN A 68 18.75 9.97 -4.22
N ALA A 69 19.51 11.02 -3.90
CA ALA A 69 20.82 10.87 -3.27
C ALA A 69 20.74 10.22 -1.88
N GLU A 70 19.76 10.58 -1.08
CA GLU A 70 19.53 9.97 0.24
C GLU A 70 19.00 8.53 0.12
N ARG A 71 18.16 8.24 -0.90
CA ARG A 71 17.69 6.87 -1.19
C ARG A 71 18.88 5.96 -1.52
N GLU A 72 19.79 6.42 -2.38
CA GLU A 72 21.02 5.68 -2.74
C GLU A 72 21.96 5.56 -1.52
N ARG A 73 22.20 6.67 -0.81
CA ARG A 73 23.08 6.71 0.36
C ARG A 73 22.70 5.70 1.43
N TYR A 74 21.42 5.51 1.67
CA TYR A 74 20.87 4.65 2.73
C TYR A 74 20.41 3.28 2.22
N ASP A 75 20.71 2.96 0.95
CA ASP A 75 20.37 1.68 0.32
C ASP A 75 18.89 1.29 0.48
N VAL A 76 18.01 2.29 0.24
CA VAL A 76 16.56 2.04 0.28
C VAL A 76 16.13 1.36 -1.02
N ALA A 77 15.92 0.06 -0.94
CA ALA A 77 15.66 -0.81 -2.08
C ALA A 77 14.32 -0.47 -2.77
N VAL A 78 13.27 -0.32 -1.97
CA VAL A 78 11.91 -0.01 -2.47
C VAL A 78 11.37 1.23 -1.76
N ALA A 79 10.85 2.17 -2.54
CA ALA A 79 10.26 3.39 -2.03
C ALA A 79 8.91 3.64 -2.72
N GLY A 80 7.86 3.83 -1.95
CA GLY A 80 6.53 4.11 -2.46
C GLY A 80 5.82 5.20 -1.68
N ALA A 81 4.65 5.55 -2.16
CA ALA A 81 3.75 6.47 -1.48
C ALA A 81 2.39 5.84 -1.23
N HIS A 82 1.68 6.37 -0.24
CA HIS A 82 0.24 6.20 -0.09
C HIS A 82 -0.43 7.51 -0.52
N ASP A 83 -1.59 7.43 -1.17
CA ASP A 83 -2.32 8.60 -1.59
C ASP A 83 -3.10 9.26 -0.42
N SER A 84 -3.67 10.42 -0.71
CA SER A 84 -4.45 11.19 0.28
C SER A 84 -5.77 10.52 0.61
N TYR A 85 -6.14 10.47 1.89
CA TYR A 85 -7.45 10.00 2.39
C TYR A 85 -8.68 10.71 1.79
N LEU A 86 -8.47 11.84 1.12
CA LEU A 86 -9.53 12.60 0.47
C LEU A 86 -9.88 12.06 -0.92
N ILE A 87 -9.00 11.28 -1.51
CA ILE A 87 -9.19 10.70 -2.84
C ILE A 87 -10.26 9.62 -2.77
N ASN A 88 -11.27 9.75 -3.62
CA ASN A 88 -12.36 8.79 -3.76
C ASN A 88 -12.72 8.63 -5.24
N LEU A 89 -12.02 7.71 -5.92
CA LEU A 89 -12.24 7.42 -7.34
C LEU A 89 -13.53 6.60 -7.57
N SER A 90 -14.19 6.10 -6.51
CA SER A 90 -15.50 5.42 -6.58
C SER A 90 -16.68 6.35 -6.35
N SER A 91 -16.43 7.64 -6.08
CA SER A 91 -17.48 8.61 -5.74
C SER A 91 -18.55 8.77 -6.83
N PRO A 92 -19.84 8.73 -6.47
CA PRO A 92 -20.93 9.09 -7.39
C PRO A 92 -21.03 10.61 -7.63
N ASP A 93 -20.50 11.42 -6.72
CA ASP A 93 -20.43 12.87 -6.90
C ASP A 93 -19.38 13.22 -7.95
N ARG A 94 -19.85 13.70 -9.10
CA ARG A 94 -19.00 14.04 -10.26
C ARG A 94 -17.94 15.11 -9.94
N ARG A 95 -18.23 16.03 -9.01
CA ARG A 95 -17.27 17.07 -8.61
C ARG A 95 -16.18 16.47 -7.74
N LEU A 96 -16.56 15.67 -6.74
CA LEU A 96 -15.61 14.98 -5.87
C LEU A 96 -14.76 14.00 -6.66
N TRP A 97 -15.38 13.23 -7.56
CA TRP A 97 -14.65 12.29 -8.44
C TRP A 97 -13.58 13.00 -9.27
N ARG A 98 -13.93 14.12 -9.91
CA ARG A 98 -12.95 14.91 -10.69
C ARG A 98 -11.85 15.54 -9.83
N MET A 99 -12.17 15.95 -8.62
CA MET A 99 -11.17 16.45 -7.67
C MET A 99 -10.23 15.33 -7.25
N SER A 100 -10.76 14.16 -6.96
CA SER A 100 -10.01 12.96 -6.62
C SER A 100 -9.08 12.54 -7.76
N GLN A 101 -9.58 12.46 -8.98
CA GLN A 101 -8.79 12.13 -10.16
C GLN A 101 -7.60 13.09 -10.34
N ARG A 102 -7.84 14.42 -10.26
CA ARG A 102 -6.77 15.42 -10.39
C ARG A 102 -5.72 15.30 -9.27
N SER A 103 -6.17 15.01 -8.06
CA SER A 103 -5.28 14.81 -6.92
C SER A 103 -4.47 13.53 -7.10
N PHE A 104 -5.10 12.43 -7.54
CA PHE A 104 -4.45 11.16 -7.82
C PHE A 104 -3.39 11.29 -8.94
N GLU A 105 -3.71 11.98 -10.05
CA GLU A 105 -2.73 12.30 -11.08
C GLU A 105 -1.56 13.14 -10.55
N ALA A 106 -1.83 14.10 -9.65
CA ALA A 106 -0.77 14.90 -9.04
C ALA A 106 0.12 14.07 -8.11
N GLU A 107 -0.46 13.09 -7.36
CA GLU A 107 0.30 12.10 -6.61
C GLU A 107 1.20 11.26 -7.53
N LEU A 108 0.65 10.70 -8.61
CA LEU A 108 1.43 9.93 -9.59
C LEU A 108 2.58 10.73 -10.19
N ARG A 109 2.35 12.02 -10.54
CA ARG A 109 3.41 12.89 -11.05
C ARG A 109 4.51 13.13 -10.00
N ARG A 110 4.16 13.25 -8.71
CA ARG A 110 5.17 13.37 -7.64
C ARG A 110 5.91 12.05 -7.45
N CYS A 111 5.23 10.92 -7.51
CA CYS A 111 5.86 9.60 -7.44
C CYS A 111 6.86 9.41 -8.61
N ALA A 112 6.45 9.68 -9.83
CA ALA A 112 7.32 9.60 -11.00
C ALA A 112 8.54 10.52 -10.88
N ARG A 113 8.34 11.75 -10.39
CA ARG A 113 9.43 12.72 -10.19
C ARG A 113 10.43 12.29 -9.13
N LEU A 114 9.97 11.67 -8.05
CA LEU A 114 10.81 11.12 -6.98
C LEU A 114 11.39 9.74 -7.32
N SER A 115 11.00 9.14 -8.46
CA SER A 115 11.31 7.76 -8.83
C SER A 115 10.81 6.76 -7.78
N LEU A 116 9.60 6.98 -7.29
CA LEU A 116 8.94 6.02 -6.41
C LEU A 116 8.42 4.84 -7.23
N ASP A 117 8.55 3.66 -6.66
CA ASP A 117 8.23 2.41 -7.32
C ASP A 117 6.71 2.18 -7.39
N PHE A 118 5.96 2.63 -6.35
CA PHE A 118 4.51 2.45 -6.29
C PHE A 118 3.77 3.63 -5.63
N LEU A 119 2.46 3.69 -5.91
CA LEU A 119 1.47 4.50 -5.21
C LEU A 119 0.33 3.60 -4.74
N VAL A 120 0.17 3.44 -3.42
CA VAL A 120 -0.97 2.75 -2.82
C VAL A 120 -2.18 3.66 -2.81
N THR A 121 -3.36 3.11 -3.09
CA THR A 121 -4.63 3.83 -3.05
C THR A 121 -5.76 2.94 -2.56
N HIS A 122 -6.60 3.48 -1.68
CA HIS A 122 -7.89 2.85 -1.40
C HIS A 122 -8.82 3.03 -2.61
N PRO A 123 -9.56 1.99 -3.03
CA PRO A 123 -10.49 2.14 -4.15
C PRO A 123 -11.57 3.21 -3.94
N GLY A 124 -11.91 3.52 -2.68
CA GLY A 124 -12.82 4.60 -2.30
C GLY A 124 -14.19 4.11 -1.83
N ASN A 125 -15.18 5.00 -1.93
CA ASN A 125 -16.50 4.80 -1.34
C ASN A 125 -17.62 5.07 -2.35
N ALA A 126 -18.52 4.10 -2.55
CA ALA A 126 -19.74 4.23 -3.34
C ALA A 126 -20.89 4.75 -2.44
N THR A 127 -20.87 6.07 -2.17
CA THR A 127 -21.77 6.70 -1.18
C THR A 127 -23.25 6.72 -1.60
N ASP A 128 -23.57 6.35 -2.84
CA ASP A 128 -24.92 6.09 -3.36
C ASP A 128 -25.41 4.67 -3.09
N GLY A 129 -24.53 3.78 -2.61
CA GLY A 129 -24.80 2.36 -2.41
C GLY A 129 -24.72 1.51 -3.67
N ASP A 130 -24.42 2.10 -4.82
CA ASP A 130 -24.18 1.37 -6.07
C ASP A 130 -22.70 0.96 -6.16
N TYR A 131 -22.41 -0.19 -5.56
CA TYR A 131 -21.03 -0.73 -5.45
C TYR A 131 -20.46 -1.09 -6.83
N GLU A 132 -21.26 -1.66 -7.73
CA GLU A 132 -20.83 -2.05 -9.06
C GLU A 132 -20.39 -0.81 -9.88
N ALA A 133 -21.23 0.21 -9.92
CA ALA A 133 -20.86 1.48 -10.54
C ALA A 133 -19.67 2.16 -9.81
N GLY A 134 -19.50 1.93 -8.50
CA GLY A 134 -18.34 2.38 -7.73
C GLY A 134 -17.04 1.75 -8.21
N LEU A 135 -17.02 0.45 -8.45
CA LEU A 135 -15.88 -0.28 -9.00
C LEU A 135 -15.53 0.21 -10.42
N GLU A 136 -16.54 0.38 -11.28
CA GLU A 136 -16.36 0.92 -12.63
C GLU A 136 -15.78 2.35 -12.63
N ARG A 137 -16.29 3.21 -11.73
CA ARG A 137 -15.78 4.59 -11.56
C ARG A 137 -14.32 4.60 -11.14
N ASN A 138 -13.93 3.70 -10.23
CA ASN A 138 -12.53 3.54 -9.80
C ASN A 138 -11.64 3.09 -10.97
N ALA A 139 -12.00 2.00 -11.65
CA ALA A 139 -11.25 1.47 -12.79
C ALA A 139 -11.01 2.52 -13.87
N ARG A 140 -12.06 3.30 -14.20
CA ARG A 140 -11.96 4.42 -15.14
C ARG A 140 -11.00 5.50 -14.64
N GLY A 141 -11.13 5.90 -13.37
CA GLY A 141 -10.28 6.95 -12.77
C GLY A 141 -8.80 6.56 -12.77
N VAL A 142 -8.49 5.31 -12.42
CA VAL A 142 -7.12 4.77 -12.48
C VAL A 142 -6.61 4.73 -13.91
N THR A 143 -7.42 4.25 -14.87
CA THR A 143 -7.06 4.20 -16.30
C THR A 143 -6.69 5.57 -16.83
N GLU A 144 -7.61 6.54 -16.71
CA GLU A 144 -7.43 7.89 -17.23
C GLU A 144 -6.20 8.58 -16.58
N SER A 145 -5.96 8.32 -15.29
CA SER A 145 -4.81 8.88 -14.57
C SER A 145 -3.48 8.26 -15.03
N LEU A 146 -3.43 6.95 -15.26
CA LEU A 146 -2.25 6.26 -15.77
C LEU A 146 -1.94 6.63 -17.23
N GLU A 147 -2.96 6.92 -18.04
CA GLU A 147 -2.80 7.46 -19.40
C GLU A 147 -2.26 8.89 -19.40
N ALA A 148 -2.68 9.70 -18.41
CA ALA A 148 -2.25 11.10 -18.28
C ALA A 148 -0.85 11.27 -17.65
N VAL A 149 -0.33 10.22 -17.00
CA VAL A 149 0.95 10.27 -16.29
C VAL A 149 1.83 9.10 -16.72
N GLU A 150 2.78 9.42 -17.59
CA GLU A 150 3.82 8.46 -17.98
C GLU A 150 4.81 8.23 -16.82
N GLY A 151 5.40 7.05 -16.77
CA GLY A 151 6.45 6.71 -15.82
C GLY A 151 6.37 5.27 -15.32
N PRO A 152 7.40 4.83 -14.58
CA PRO A 152 7.51 3.46 -14.11
C PRO A 152 6.70 3.20 -12.81
N THR A 153 6.13 4.23 -12.17
CA THR A 153 5.39 4.07 -10.91
C THR A 153 4.16 3.18 -11.10
N GLY A 154 4.09 2.09 -10.34
CA GLY A 154 2.91 1.24 -10.28
C GLY A 154 1.83 1.80 -9.37
N VAL A 155 0.58 1.38 -9.57
CA VAL A 155 -0.55 1.64 -8.68
C VAL A 155 -0.90 0.36 -7.94
N LEU A 156 -0.98 0.41 -6.62
CA LEU A 156 -1.41 -0.70 -5.79
C LEU A 156 -2.79 -0.40 -5.21
N LEU A 157 -3.78 -1.16 -5.66
CA LEU A 157 -5.13 -1.12 -5.10
C LEU A 157 -5.11 -1.81 -3.74
N GLU A 158 -5.43 -1.11 -2.69
CA GLU A 158 -5.42 -1.68 -1.36
C GLU A 158 -6.73 -2.38 -1.02
N LEU A 159 -6.62 -3.61 -0.48
CA LEU A 159 -7.74 -4.29 0.14
C LEU A 159 -8.24 -3.48 1.34
N THR A 160 -9.52 -3.13 1.36
CA THR A 160 -10.12 -2.30 2.42
C THR A 160 -10.87 -3.12 3.46
N ALA A 161 -11.03 -2.57 4.66
CA ALA A 161 -11.73 -3.24 5.77
C ALA A 161 -13.25 -3.43 5.55
N GLY A 162 -13.83 -2.87 4.48
CA GLY A 162 -15.27 -2.94 4.22
C GLY A 162 -16.11 -2.04 5.10
N SER A 163 -15.53 -0.93 5.60
CA SER A 163 -16.24 0.04 6.43
C SER A 163 -17.24 0.86 5.62
N GLY A 164 -18.47 0.97 6.10
CA GLY A 164 -19.49 1.85 5.50
C GLY A 164 -19.80 1.50 4.05
N THR A 165 -19.50 2.41 3.12
CA THR A 165 -19.70 2.26 1.68
C THR A 165 -18.41 2.05 0.90
N SER A 166 -17.31 1.65 1.58
CA SER A 166 -16.05 1.39 0.91
C SER A 166 -16.17 0.24 -0.08
N VAL A 167 -15.52 0.38 -1.22
CA VAL A 167 -15.36 -0.68 -2.22
C VAL A 167 -13.95 -1.28 -2.09
N GLY A 168 -13.73 -2.45 -2.68
CA GLY A 168 -12.43 -3.12 -2.60
C GLY A 168 -12.21 -3.92 -1.32
N ALA A 169 -13.30 -4.32 -0.63
CA ALA A 169 -13.23 -5.13 0.59
C ALA A 169 -13.17 -6.64 0.32
N THR A 170 -13.28 -7.06 -0.94
CA THR A 170 -13.11 -8.46 -1.35
C THR A 170 -12.15 -8.59 -2.50
N PHE A 171 -11.57 -9.76 -2.66
CA PHE A 171 -10.64 -10.04 -3.77
C PHE A 171 -11.36 -9.88 -5.11
N GLU A 172 -12.63 -10.29 -5.20
CA GLU A 172 -13.46 -10.10 -6.39
C GLU A 172 -13.65 -8.63 -6.74
N ASN A 173 -13.83 -7.75 -5.75
CA ASN A 173 -13.91 -6.31 -5.99
C ASN A 173 -12.63 -5.77 -6.62
N LEU A 174 -11.46 -6.17 -6.08
CA LEU A 174 -10.17 -5.76 -6.63
C LEU A 174 -9.96 -6.31 -8.04
N GLN A 175 -10.33 -7.57 -8.26
CA GLN A 175 -10.24 -8.22 -9.58
C GLN A 175 -11.13 -7.49 -10.62
N ILE A 176 -12.37 -7.14 -10.25
CA ILE A 176 -13.28 -6.37 -11.13
C ILE A 176 -12.66 -5.03 -11.50
N ILE A 177 -12.07 -4.32 -10.54
CA ILE A 177 -11.37 -3.05 -10.82
C ILE A 177 -10.22 -3.29 -11.80
N ILE A 178 -9.35 -4.28 -11.53
CA ILE A 178 -8.19 -4.60 -12.36
C ILE A 178 -8.62 -4.94 -13.80
N GLU A 179 -9.66 -5.76 -13.95
CA GLU A 179 -10.20 -6.11 -15.27
C GLU A 179 -10.81 -4.93 -16.01
N GLY A 180 -11.42 -4.01 -15.26
CA GLY A 180 -11.99 -2.76 -15.80
C GLY A 180 -10.95 -1.73 -16.21
N ILE A 181 -9.69 -1.87 -15.79
CA ILE A 181 -8.60 -0.97 -16.20
C ILE A 181 -8.23 -1.24 -17.66
N GLY A 182 -7.98 -0.17 -18.41
CA GLY A 182 -7.58 -0.24 -19.81
C GLY A 182 -6.38 -1.17 -20.01
N GLU A 183 -6.44 -2.05 -21.00
CA GLU A 183 -5.46 -3.12 -21.26
C GLU A 183 -4.01 -2.59 -21.29
N GLY A 184 -3.81 -1.42 -21.91
CA GLY A 184 -2.50 -0.78 -22.01
C GLY A 184 -1.92 -0.32 -20.67
N GLN A 185 -2.74 -0.14 -19.62
CA GLN A 185 -2.32 0.33 -18.29
C GLN A 185 -2.33 -0.77 -17.22
N ARG A 186 -3.02 -1.88 -17.48
CA ARG A 186 -3.24 -2.96 -16.49
C ARG A 186 -1.94 -3.57 -15.97
N HIS A 187 -0.87 -3.55 -16.77
CA HIS A 187 0.45 -4.06 -16.36
C HIS A 187 1.11 -3.21 -15.26
N ARG A 188 0.65 -1.96 -15.04
CA ARG A 188 1.12 -1.05 -13.98
C ARG A 188 0.29 -1.15 -12.71
N VAL A 189 -0.68 -2.08 -12.63
CA VAL A 189 -1.59 -2.17 -11.49
C VAL A 189 -1.45 -3.51 -10.80
N GLY A 190 -1.21 -3.45 -9.49
CA GLY A 190 -1.15 -4.57 -8.58
C GLY A 190 -2.04 -4.35 -7.36
N VAL A 191 -1.82 -5.16 -6.34
CA VAL A 191 -2.60 -5.14 -5.10
C VAL A 191 -1.68 -4.92 -3.90
N CYS A 192 -2.14 -4.10 -2.96
CA CYS A 192 -1.65 -4.02 -1.60
C CYS A 192 -2.58 -4.81 -0.69
N PHE A 193 -2.03 -5.81 0.02
CA PHE A 193 -2.75 -6.61 1.00
C PHE A 193 -2.48 -6.06 2.41
N ASP A 194 -3.49 -5.42 3.02
CA ASP A 194 -3.39 -5.00 4.42
C ASP A 194 -3.94 -6.09 5.34
N THR A 195 -3.15 -6.53 6.32
CA THR A 195 -3.51 -7.63 7.23
C THR A 195 -4.64 -7.26 8.18
N CYS A 196 -4.70 -6.01 8.66
CA CYS A 196 -5.80 -5.50 9.48
C CYS A 196 -7.09 -5.41 8.67
N HIS A 197 -7.01 -4.86 7.44
CA HIS A 197 -8.16 -4.74 6.56
C HIS A 197 -8.70 -6.11 6.15
N ALA A 198 -7.83 -7.04 5.75
CA ALA A 198 -8.22 -8.40 5.40
C ALA A 198 -8.96 -9.08 6.54
N TYR A 199 -8.41 -9.05 7.75
CA TYR A 199 -9.03 -9.63 8.94
C TYR A 199 -10.37 -8.98 9.27
N SER A 200 -10.43 -7.66 9.18
CA SER A 200 -11.67 -6.90 9.38
C SER A 200 -12.70 -7.14 8.29
N ALA A 201 -12.27 -7.49 7.08
CA ALA A 201 -13.14 -7.81 5.94
C ALA A 201 -13.60 -9.27 5.88
N GLY A 202 -13.16 -10.12 6.82
CA GLY A 202 -13.60 -11.52 6.93
C GLY A 202 -12.61 -12.54 6.34
N TYR A 203 -11.36 -12.15 6.08
CA TYR A 203 -10.28 -13.08 5.72
C TYR A 203 -9.52 -13.49 6.98
N ASP A 204 -9.74 -14.72 7.45
CA ASP A 204 -9.23 -15.19 8.74
C ASP A 204 -7.77 -15.64 8.65
N LEU A 205 -6.86 -14.70 8.83
CA LEU A 205 -5.43 -14.97 8.86
C LEU A 205 -4.97 -15.75 10.10
N VAL A 206 -5.81 -15.85 11.14
CA VAL A 206 -5.50 -16.55 12.38
C VAL A 206 -5.81 -18.04 12.26
N GLU A 207 -7.04 -18.38 11.88
CA GLU A 207 -7.52 -19.75 11.85
C GLU A 207 -7.39 -20.40 10.46
N ASP A 208 -7.43 -19.61 9.36
CA ASP A 208 -7.52 -20.14 8.00
C ASP A 208 -6.53 -19.50 7.00
N TYR A 209 -5.32 -19.22 7.46
CA TYR A 209 -4.27 -18.54 6.70
C TYR A 209 -4.05 -19.09 5.29
N ASP A 210 -3.95 -20.42 5.13
CA ASP A 210 -3.64 -21.00 3.83
C ASP A 210 -4.78 -20.87 2.84
N SER A 211 -6.04 -20.96 3.29
CA SER A 211 -7.22 -20.73 2.45
C SER A 211 -7.33 -19.26 2.02
N VAL A 212 -6.94 -18.32 2.88
CA VAL A 212 -6.91 -16.89 2.49
C VAL A 212 -5.96 -16.67 1.32
N TRP A 213 -4.73 -17.20 1.40
CA TRP A 213 -3.76 -17.04 0.32
C TRP A 213 -4.10 -17.86 -0.92
N ALA A 214 -4.74 -19.03 -0.76
CA ALA A 214 -5.25 -19.80 -1.89
C ALA A 214 -6.36 -19.05 -2.65
N ALA A 215 -7.30 -18.42 -1.92
CA ALA A 215 -8.34 -17.60 -2.52
C ALA A 215 -7.76 -16.35 -3.21
N PHE A 216 -6.75 -15.71 -2.60
CA PHE A 216 -6.05 -14.59 -3.23
C PHE A 216 -5.41 -15.00 -4.56
N ASP A 217 -4.71 -16.12 -4.57
CA ASP A 217 -4.06 -16.65 -5.78
C ASP A 217 -5.07 -17.04 -6.86
N GLU A 218 -6.17 -17.68 -6.50
CA GLU A 218 -7.24 -18.09 -7.43
C GLU A 218 -7.94 -16.91 -8.08
N ILE A 219 -8.24 -15.86 -7.31
CA ILE A 219 -9.07 -14.73 -7.76
C ILE A 219 -8.21 -13.63 -8.41
N ILE A 220 -7.10 -13.26 -7.77
CA ILE A 220 -6.25 -12.13 -8.20
C ILE A 220 -4.98 -12.61 -8.89
N GLY A 221 -4.34 -13.66 -8.34
CA GLY A 221 -3.02 -14.15 -8.71
C GLY A 221 -1.91 -13.56 -7.84
N MET A 222 -1.01 -14.43 -7.34
CA MET A 222 0.15 -14.00 -6.54
C MET A 222 1.09 -13.07 -7.30
N ASP A 223 1.10 -13.12 -8.62
CA ASP A 223 1.87 -12.22 -9.49
C ASP A 223 1.42 -10.76 -9.44
N ARG A 224 0.22 -10.49 -8.93
CA ARG A 224 -0.32 -9.13 -8.72
C ARG A 224 -0.03 -8.56 -7.33
N LEU A 225 0.42 -9.37 -6.39
CA LEU A 225 0.72 -8.90 -5.04
C LEU A 225 2.00 -8.04 -5.05
N GLY A 226 1.83 -6.73 -4.83
CA GLY A 226 2.92 -5.76 -4.90
C GLY A 226 3.41 -5.29 -3.52
N LEU A 227 2.57 -5.40 -2.49
CA LEU A 227 2.88 -4.90 -1.15
C LEU A 227 2.01 -5.61 -0.11
N ILE A 228 2.55 -5.78 1.09
CA ILE A 228 1.77 -6.16 2.26
C ILE A 228 1.91 -5.05 3.31
N HIS A 229 0.78 -4.48 3.76
CA HIS A 229 0.75 -3.69 4.97
C HIS A 229 0.64 -4.63 6.18
N MET A 230 1.63 -4.55 7.06
CA MET A 230 1.76 -5.42 8.23
C MET A 230 1.19 -4.70 9.47
N ASN A 231 -0.11 -4.81 9.67
CA ASN A 231 -0.84 -4.13 10.73
C ASN A 231 -1.68 -5.10 11.54
N ASP A 232 -1.53 -5.09 12.88
CA ASP A 232 -2.46 -5.81 13.75
C ASP A 232 -3.79 -5.04 13.82
N SER A 233 -4.84 -5.68 14.29
CA SER A 233 -6.19 -5.09 14.35
C SER A 233 -6.63 -4.86 15.79
N LYS A 234 -7.10 -3.66 16.09
CA LYS A 234 -7.77 -3.33 17.36
C LYS A 234 -9.10 -4.06 17.56
N HIS A 235 -9.72 -4.49 16.46
CA HIS A 235 -11.06 -5.05 16.47
C HIS A 235 -11.05 -6.52 16.07
N ALA A 236 -12.10 -7.22 16.50
CA ALA A 236 -12.27 -8.63 16.20
C ALA A 236 -12.46 -8.90 14.70
N PHE A 237 -12.29 -10.16 14.33
CA PHE A 237 -12.56 -10.70 13.01
C PHE A 237 -13.93 -10.25 12.47
N ASP A 238 -13.98 -9.95 11.15
CA ASP A 238 -15.19 -9.52 10.42
C ASP A 238 -15.88 -8.26 10.99
N SER A 239 -15.10 -7.40 11.66
CA SER A 239 -15.64 -6.20 12.33
C SER A 239 -16.01 -5.07 11.40
N ARG A 240 -15.50 -5.07 10.17
CA ARG A 240 -15.60 -3.96 9.19
C ARG A 240 -15.06 -2.64 9.73
N LYS A 241 -14.01 -2.70 10.55
CA LYS A 241 -13.41 -1.52 11.18
C LYS A 241 -11.91 -1.46 10.85
N ASP A 242 -11.53 -0.35 10.26
CA ASP A 242 -10.15 0.00 10.00
C ASP A 242 -9.56 0.71 11.23
N ARG A 243 -8.83 -0.03 12.05
CA ARG A 243 -8.09 0.47 13.21
C ARG A 243 -6.88 -0.41 13.47
N HIS A 244 -5.72 0.09 13.06
CA HIS A 244 -4.44 -0.58 13.25
C HIS A 244 -4.03 -0.64 14.71
N GLU A 245 -3.27 -1.68 15.06
CA GLU A 245 -2.63 -1.87 16.36
C GLU A 245 -1.18 -2.32 16.17
N THR A 246 -0.40 -2.21 17.22
CA THR A 246 0.98 -2.73 17.31
C THR A 246 0.99 -4.24 17.11
N ILE A 247 1.97 -4.76 16.39
CA ILE A 247 2.08 -6.21 16.11
C ILE A 247 2.08 -7.01 17.42
N GLY A 248 1.11 -7.89 17.55
CA GLY A 248 0.93 -8.77 18.71
C GLY A 248 0.15 -8.17 19.88
N GLU A 249 -0.26 -6.90 19.79
CA GLU A 249 -1.08 -6.24 20.80
C GLU A 249 -2.57 -6.17 20.40
N GLY A 250 -2.87 -6.52 19.17
CA GLY A 250 -4.22 -6.59 18.62
C GLY A 250 -4.81 -8.00 18.64
N THR A 251 -5.88 -8.17 17.88
CA THR A 251 -6.66 -9.41 17.84
C THR A 251 -6.14 -10.45 16.85
N LEU A 252 -5.26 -10.06 15.90
CA LEU A 252 -4.53 -11.03 15.09
C LEU A 252 -3.42 -11.72 15.92
N GLY A 253 -2.81 -11.02 16.87
CA GLY A 253 -1.67 -11.54 17.61
C GLY A 253 -0.41 -11.65 16.74
N THR A 254 0.58 -12.46 17.14
CA THR A 254 1.87 -12.54 16.45
C THR A 254 1.95 -13.61 15.36
N GLU A 255 1.14 -14.67 15.44
CA GLU A 255 1.29 -15.86 14.61
C GLU A 255 1.04 -15.59 13.11
N PRO A 256 0.01 -14.85 12.66
CA PRO A 256 -0.14 -14.52 11.25
C PRO A 256 1.07 -13.79 10.68
N PHE A 257 1.66 -12.86 11.43
CA PHE A 257 2.85 -12.11 11.00
C PHE A 257 4.07 -12.99 10.91
N ARG A 258 4.24 -13.93 11.86
CA ARG A 258 5.30 -14.94 11.79
C ARG A 258 5.15 -15.79 10.52
N ARG A 259 3.94 -16.26 10.22
CA ARG A 259 3.67 -17.02 8.99
C ARG A 259 3.97 -16.20 7.74
N ILE A 260 3.54 -14.95 7.64
CA ILE A 260 3.81 -14.06 6.50
C ILE A 260 5.31 -13.89 6.27
N VAL A 261 6.09 -13.68 7.32
CA VAL A 261 7.54 -13.46 7.22
C VAL A 261 8.30 -14.73 6.80
N LEU A 262 7.76 -15.90 7.12
CA LEU A 262 8.38 -17.20 6.81
C LEU A 262 7.83 -17.85 5.52
N ASP A 263 6.76 -17.30 4.95
CA ASP A 263 6.13 -17.86 3.75
C ASP A 263 6.96 -17.55 2.51
N GLU A 264 7.49 -18.60 1.87
CA GLU A 264 8.32 -18.46 0.67
C GLU A 264 7.57 -17.81 -0.51
N ARG A 265 6.23 -17.98 -0.58
CA ARG A 265 5.40 -17.30 -1.59
C ARG A 265 5.49 -15.79 -1.50
N LEU A 266 5.72 -15.28 -0.27
CA LEU A 266 5.73 -13.86 0.09
C LEU A 266 7.14 -13.29 0.29
N ALA A 267 8.18 -14.10 0.14
CA ALA A 267 9.56 -13.73 0.49
C ALA A 267 10.08 -12.50 -0.29
N ARG A 268 9.57 -12.25 -1.50
CA ARG A 268 9.99 -11.13 -2.35
C ARG A 268 9.03 -9.94 -2.33
N VAL A 269 7.91 -10.06 -1.62
CA VAL A 269 6.90 -9.00 -1.54
C VAL A 269 7.33 -8.01 -0.47
N PRO A 270 7.46 -6.70 -0.78
CA PRO A 270 7.75 -5.68 0.23
C PRO A 270 6.67 -5.66 1.32
N LYS A 271 7.07 -5.41 2.56
CA LYS A 271 6.19 -5.36 3.72
C LYS A 271 6.40 -4.05 4.46
N VAL A 272 5.32 -3.34 4.74
CA VAL A 272 5.34 -2.00 5.34
C VAL A 272 4.45 -1.95 6.57
N LEU A 273 4.99 -1.48 7.68
CA LEU A 273 4.26 -1.18 8.90
C LEU A 273 3.54 0.17 8.79
N GLU A 274 2.27 0.20 9.19
CA GLU A 274 1.50 1.42 9.42
C GLU A 274 0.90 1.44 10.84
N THR A 275 1.55 0.73 11.73
CA THR A 275 1.15 0.61 13.14
C THR A 275 1.18 1.95 13.86
N PRO A 276 0.35 2.13 14.91
CA PRO A 276 0.39 3.34 15.74
C PRO A 276 1.78 3.56 16.34
N LYS A 277 2.25 4.80 16.27
CA LYS A 277 3.59 5.16 16.79
C LYS A 277 3.55 5.70 18.22
N GLY A 278 2.37 6.10 18.70
CA GLY A 278 2.17 6.64 20.05
C GLY A 278 3.20 7.73 20.41
N ASP A 279 3.56 7.76 21.68
CA ASP A 279 4.60 8.67 22.19
C ASP A 279 6.03 8.18 21.88
N GLU A 280 6.19 6.90 21.51
CA GLU A 280 7.47 6.28 21.24
C GLU A 280 8.00 6.59 19.82
N GLY A 281 7.12 6.98 18.91
CA GLY A 281 7.49 7.41 17.56
C GLY A 281 8.34 6.38 16.81
N VAL A 282 9.61 6.72 16.54
CA VAL A 282 10.57 5.88 15.81
C VAL A 282 10.91 4.57 16.55
N ALA A 283 10.85 4.55 17.88
CA ALA A 283 11.15 3.36 18.67
C ALA A 283 10.10 2.25 18.48
N ALA A 284 8.82 2.62 18.27
CA ALA A 284 7.75 1.67 17.99
C ALA A 284 7.99 0.93 16.67
N ASP A 285 8.36 1.65 15.59
CA ASP A 285 8.70 1.02 14.30
C ASP A 285 9.91 0.07 14.44
N ARG A 286 10.97 0.50 15.16
CA ARG A 286 12.14 -0.36 15.41
C ARG A 286 11.77 -1.64 16.14
N ALA A 287 10.93 -1.56 17.17
CA ALA A 287 10.49 -2.70 17.94
C ALA A 287 9.71 -3.70 17.08
N ASN A 288 8.74 -3.22 16.29
CA ASN A 288 7.98 -4.05 15.37
C ASN A 288 8.85 -4.70 14.30
N LEU A 289 9.77 -3.96 13.67
CA LEU A 289 10.70 -4.50 12.67
C LEU A 289 11.65 -5.54 13.30
N ALA A 290 12.12 -5.30 14.52
CA ALA A 290 12.96 -6.27 15.25
C ALA A 290 12.18 -7.55 15.58
N LEU A 291 10.92 -7.44 16.01
CA LEU A 291 10.04 -8.57 16.25
C LEU A 291 9.86 -9.41 14.97
N LEU A 292 9.51 -8.78 13.85
CA LEU A 292 9.30 -9.46 12.56
C LEU A 292 10.57 -10.19 12.09
N ARG A 293 11.75 -9.56 12.21
CA ARG A 293 13.04 -10.20 11.88
C ARG A 293 13.37 -11.36 12.81
N GLY A 294 13.00 -11.23 14.09
CA GLY A 294 13.18 -12.27 15.08
C GLY A 294 12.52 -13.60 14.70
N PHE A 295 11.41 -13.58 13.99
CA PHE A 295 10.74 -14.80 13.50
C PHE A 295 11.58 -15.60 12.49
N ARG A 296 12.54 -14.98 11.80
CA ARG A 296 13.47 -15.67 10.88
C ARG A 296 14.66 -16.33 11.59
N SER A 297 14.91 -15.96 12.82
CA SER A 297 16.12 -16.37 13.55
C SER A 297 15.86 -17.52 14.54
N GLY A 298 14.63 -17.94 14.70
CA GLY A 298 14.18 -19.03 15.58
C GLY A 298 13.70 -20.22 14.81
#